data_91ebfdf7a7ddc368758ddd550a87fad7
#
_entry.id   91ebfdf7a7ddc368758ddd550a87fad7
#
_cell.length_a   1.000
_cell.length_b   1.000
_cell.length_c   1.000
_cell.angle_alpha   90.00
_cell.angle_beta   90.00
_cell.angle_gamma   90.00
#
_symmetry.space_group_name_H-M   'P 1'
#
loop_
_entity.id
_entity.type
_entity.pdbx_description
1 polymer ?
#
loop_
_entity_poly.entity_id
_entity_poly.type
_entity_poly.pdbx_seq_one_letter_code
_entity_poly.pdbx_strand_id
1 'polypeptide(L)'
;MPRAALLSINARVAETKPASWEDQSLVQLWGPRFNVYVVARRDLAIFSLGTLPDDAKGMRRAEDLAARLHSVLGGTRMRHEEAGDALGLHNANLLRYAAATGTVLIRWEGAKQATVWTVPPPAVSPRDARLELARRYLHVYGPATPESFGQWSGIGPRSAVAAFEALRESLTPVRTPVGDAWILASDETIALVAPGPVARARLLPSGDAFFLLQGTDRELLVPDAARRPELWTPRVWPGAVLIDGEISGTWRRAGTTVTVQSWDRISSAAREAVEAEATALPLPGVRRPIVVRWEE
;
A
#
# COMPACT_ATOMS: atom_id res chain seq x y z
N MET A 1 -1.36 -9.17 -2.91
CA MET A 1 -0.58 -10.39 -3.21
C MET A 1 0.35 -10.68 -2.05
N PRO A 2 0.27 -11.84 -1.40
CA PRO A 2 1.03 -12.11 -0.16
C PRO A 2 2.54 -11.93 -0.32
N ARG A 3 3.07 -12.26 -1.48
CA ARG A 3 4.51 -12.13 -1.75
C ARG A 3 5.00 -10.68 -1.71
N ALA A 4 4.26 -9.74 -2.26
CA ALA A 4 4.61 -8.32 -2.18
C ALA A 4 4.53 -7.83 -0.73
N ALA A 5 3.48 -8.18 0.01
CA ALA A 5 3.35 -7.84 1.43
C ALA A 5 4.52 -8.39 2.28
N LEU A 6 4.91 -9.66 2.04
CA LEU A 6 6.05 -10.25 2.73
C LEU A 6 7.35 -9.46 2.47
N LEU A 7 7.61 -9.07 1.24
CA LEU A 7 8.80 -8.30 0.89
C LEU A 7 8.73 -6.87 1.42
N SER A 8 7.53 -6.25 1.47
CA SER A 8 7.32 -4.96 2.13
C SER A 8 7.60 -5.03 3.64
N ILE A 9 7.22 -6.13 4.30
CA ILE A 9 7.56 -6.38 5.71
C ILE A 9 9.08 -6.54 5.85
N ASN A 10 9.70 -7.37 5.00
CA ASN A 10 11.15 -7.60 5.04
C ASN A 10 11.98 -6.32 4.88
N ALA A 11 11.53 -5.40 4.06
CA ALA A 11 12.23 -4.12 3.87
C ALA A 11 12.24 -3.23 5.14
N ARG A 12 11.38 -3.53 6.14
CA ARG A 12 11.17 -2.71 7.35
C ARG A 12 11.42 -3.45 8.66
N VAL A 13 11.35 -4.76 8.65
CA VAL A 13 11.41 -5.60 9.86
C VAL A 13 12.54 -6.59 9.70
N ALA A 14 13.47 -6.56 10.63
CA ALA A 14 14.56 -7.52 10.69
C ALA A 14 14.02 -8.96 10.91
N GLU A 15 14.80 -9.95 10.48
CA GLU A 15 14.51 -11.37 10.67
C GLU A 15 13.15 -11.84 10.13
N THR A 16 12.65 -11.16 9.09
CA THR A 16 11.39 -11.55 8.42
C THR A 16 11.52 -12.96 7.83
N LYS A 17 10.57 -13.83 8.17
CA LYS A 17 10.50 -15.23 7.69
C LYS A 17 9.46 -15.35 6.57
N PRO A 18 9.53 -16.39 5.73
CA PRO A 18 8.53 -16.63 4.67
C PRO A 18 7.08 -16.68 5.14
N ALA A 19 6.80 -17.05 6.39
CA ALA A 19 5.48 -17.10 6.99
C ALA A 19 5.07 -15.81 7.73
N SER A 20 5.93 -14.79 7.84
CA SER A 20 5.64 -13.59 8.64
C SER A 20 4.37 -12.84 8.20
N TRP A 21 3.97 -12.91 6.94
CA TRP A 21 2.73 -12.31 6.46
C TRP A 21 1.46 -13.07 6.89
N GLU A 22 1.60 -14.29 7.43
CA GLU A 22 0.50 -15.12 7.93
C GLU A 22 0.20 -14.89 9.41
N ASP A 23 0.94 -13.99 10.05
CA ASP A 23 0.74 -13.65 11.46
C ASP A 23 -0.71 -13.24 11.74
N GLN A 24 -1.26 -13.72 12.87
CA GLN A 24 -2.65 -13.48 13.24
C GLN A 24 -2.98 -12.01 13.53
N SER A 25 -1.95 -11.20 13.83
CA SER A 25 -2.08 -9.76 13.98
C SER A 25 -2.30 -9.01 12.67
N LEU A 26 -2.10 -9.68 11.53
CA LEU A 26 -2.27 -9.14 10.18
C LEU A 26 -3.60 -9.57 9.56
N VAL A 27 -4.11 -8.74 8.65
CA VAL A 27 -5.32 -9.01 7.87
C VAL A 27 -5.18 -8.45 6.47
N GLN A 28 -5.79 -9.13 5.48
CA GLN A 28 -5.90 -8.62 4.11
C GLN A 28 -7.28 -8.00 3.90
N LEU A 29 -7.30 -6.86 3.26
CA LEU A 29 -8.54 -6.15 2.91
C LEU A 29 -8.37 -5.36 1.61
N TRP A 30 -9.49 -4.97 0.98
CA TRP A 30 -9.49 -3.89 0.01
C TRP A 30 -9.48 -2.57 0.75
N GLY A 31 -8.40 -1.84 0.66
CA GLY A 31 -8.21 -0.53 1.27
C GLY A 31 -8.23 0.60 0.24
N PRO A 32 -7.41 1.64 0.41
CA PRO A 32 -7.34 2.79 -0.49
C PRO A 32 -7.33 2.41 -1.97
N ARG A 33 -8.20 3.06 -2.77
CA ARG A 33 -8.38 2.81 -4.21
C ARG A 33 -8.70 1.35 -4.56
N PHE A 34 -9.30 0.62 -3.63
CA PHE A 34 -9.62 -0.80 -3.78
C PHE A 34 -8.43 -1.71 -4.07
N ASN A 35 -7.22 -1.28 -3.75
CA ASN A 35 -6.06 -2.17 -3.74
C ASN A 35 -6.13 -3.12 -2.54
N VAL A 36 -5.53 -4.29 -2.68
CA VAL A 36 -5.43 -5.24 -1.56
C VAL A 36 -4.23 -4.89 -0.71
N TYR A 37 -4.50 -4.55 0.55
CA TYR A 37 -3.51 -4.25 1.57
C TYR A 37 -3.40 -5.40 2.56
N VAL A 38 -2.22 -5.55 3.14
CA VAL A 38 -2.00 -6.28 4.39
C VAL A 38 -1.77 -5.23 5.46
N VAL A 39 -2.64 -5.20 6.47
CA VAL A 39 -2.57 -4.23 7.56
C VAL A 39 -2.62 -4.94 8.91
N ALA A 40 -2.21 -4.25 9.97
CA ALA A 40 -2.46 -4.76 11.31
C ALA A 40 -3.98 -4.90 11.53
N ARG A 41 -4.43 -5.97 12.16
CA ARG A 41 -5.86 -6.23 12.42
C ARG A 41 -6.54 -5.09 13.16
N ARG A 42 -5.83 -4.43 14.09
CA ARG A 42 -6.33 -3.24 14.80
C ARG A 42 -6.65 -2.06 13.89
N ASP A 43 -6.07 -2.04 12.69
CA ASP A 43 -6.17 -0.95 11.72
C ASP A 43 -7.23 -1.21 10.65
N LEU A 44 -7.92 -2.36 10.72
CA LEU A 44 -8.98 -2.75 9.78
C LEU A 44 -9.99 -1.62 9.55
N ALA A 45 -10.54 -1.06 10.64
CA ALA A 45 -11.54 0.00 10.56
C ALA A 45 -11.01 1.24 9.83
N ILE A 46 -9.78 1.61 10.07
CA ILE A 46 -9.14 2.82 9.51
C ILE A 46 -8.99 2.67 7.99
N PHE A 47 -8.44 1.55 7.53
CA PHE A 47 -8.17 1.31 6.12
C PHE A 47 -9.41 0.91 5.30
N SER A 48 -10.53 0.58 5.94
CA SER A 48 -11.82 0.30 5.29
C SER A 48 -12.77 1.49 5.40
N LEU A 49 -13.32 1.78 6.60
CA LEU A 49 -14.28 2.87 6.81
C LEU A 49 -13.73 4.24 6.44
N GLY A 50 -12.43 4.47 6.58
CA GLY A 50 -11.78 5.72 6.17
C GLY A 50 -11.93 6.02 4.68
N THR A 51 -12.20 5.00 3.86
CA THR A 51 -12.42 5.11 2.41
C THR A 51 -13.88 5.00 2.00
N LEU A 52 -14.82 4.86 2.96
CA LEU A 52 -16.25 4.78 2.65
C LEU A 52 -16.72 6.05 1.93
N PRO A 53 -17.42 5.93 0.79
CA PRO A 53 -17.96 7.08 0.09
C PRO A 53 -18.86 7.94 0.96
N ASP A 54 -18.83 9.27 0.80
CA ASP A 54 -19.72 10.21 1.50
C ASP A 54 -21.01 10.47 0.73
N ASP A 55 -21.02 10.17 -0.58
CA ASP A 55 -22.23 10.32 -1.36
C ASP A 55 -23.23 9.19 -1.06
N ALA A 56 -24.52 9.56 -1.00
CA ALA A 56 -25.57 8.63 -0.61
C ALA A 56 -25.71 7.41 -1.55
N LYS A 57 -25.29 7.53 -2.82
CA LYS A 57 -25.33 6.42 -3.78
C LYS A 57 -24.20 5.42 -3.52
N GLY A 58 -22.99 5.94 -3.35
CA GLY A 58 -21.81 5.11 -3.05
C GLY A 58 -21.96 4.39 -1.71
N MET A 59 -22.43 5.09 -0.68
CA MET A 59 -22.66 4.52 0.64
C MET A 59 -23.71 3.40 0.59
N ARG A 60 -24.90 3.68 0.04
CA ARG A 60 -25.95 2.64 -0.13
C ARG A 60 -25.47 1.43 -0.92
N ARG A 61 -24.68 1.66 -1.97
CA ARG A 61 -24.11 0.55 -2.76
C ARG A 61 -23.18 -0.32 -1.92
N ALA A 62 -22.33 0.28 -1.10
CA ALA A 62 -21.40 -0.46 -0.26
C ALA A 62 -22.15 -1.28 0.80
N GLU A 63 -23.13 -0.68 1.48
CA GLU A 63 -23.95 -1.30 2.51
C GLU A 63 -24.83 -2.42 1.96
N ASP A 64 -25.56 -2.19 0.85
CA ASP A 64 -26.39 -3.21 0.21
C ASP A 64 -25.56 -4.42 -0.22
N LEU A 65 -24.43 -4.18 -0.85
CA LEU A 65 -23.55 -5.25 -1.31
C LEU A 65 -22.96 -6.04 -0.14
N ALA A 66 -22.58 -5.36 0.95
CA ALA A 66 -22.08 -6.01 2.17
C ALA A 66 -23.16 -6.85 2.85
N ALA A 67 -24.38 -6.35 2.96
CA ALA A 67 -25.51 -7.06 3.54
C ALA A 67 -25.88 -8.32 2.73
N ARG A 68 -25.96 -8.20 1.40
CA ARG A 68 -26.20 -9.34 0.49
C ARG A 68 -25.08 -10.38 0.60
N LEU A 69 -23.82 -9.95 0.63
CA LEU A 69 -22.69 -10.86 0.78
C LEU A 69 -22.73 -11.58 2.13
N HIS A 70 -23.07 -10.86 3.21
CA HIS A 70 -23.24 -11.47 4.53
C HIS A 70 -24.33 -12.57 4.52
N SER A 71 -25.47 -12.30 3.89
CA SER A 71 -26.56 -13.28 3.73
C SER A 71 -26.11 -14.52 2.94
N VAL A 72 -25.41 -14.34 1.81
CA VAL A 72 -24.94 -15.45 0.96
C VAL A 72 -23.89 -16.28 1.69
N LEU A 73 -22.97 -15.68 2.42
CA LEU A 73 -21.90 -16.39 3.10
C LEU A 73 -22.36 -17.14 4.37
N GLY A 74 -23.40 -16.65 5.06
CA GLY A 74 -23.93 -17.31 6.26
C GLY A 74 -22.86 -17.58 7.34
N GLY A 75 -21.85 -16.73 7.45
CA GLY A 75 -20.72 -16.90 8.38
C GLY A 75 -19.58 -17.79 7.85
N THR A 76 -19.68 -18.32 6.64
CA THR A 76 -18.64 -19.15 6.02
C THR A 76 -17.65 -18.32 5.17
N ARG A 77 -16.64 -18.98 4.63
CA ARG A 77 -15.72 -18.41 3.63
C ARG A 77 -16.04 -18.99 2.27
N MET A 78 -15.95 -18.17 1.24
CA MET A 78 -16.23 -18.58 -0.14
C MET A 78 -15.15 -18.04 -1.07
N ARG A 79 -14.95 -18.69 -2.21
CA ARG A 79 -14.08 -18.16 -3.25
C ARG A 79 -14.64 -16.84 -3.77
N HIS A 80 -13.78 -15.91 -4.07
CA HIS A 80 -14.15 -14.57 -4.54
C HIS A 80 -15.06 -14.60 -5.77
N GLU A 81 -14.77 -15.46 -6.75
CA GLU A 81 -15.58 -15.63 -7.96
C GLU A 81 -16.93 -16.27 -7.65
N GLU A 82 -16.96 -17.35 -6.86
CA GLU A 82 -18.20 -18.00 -6.42
C GLU A 82 -19.14 -17.05 -5.66
N ALA A 83 -18.57 -16.18 -4.80
CA ALA A 83 -19.33 -15.17 -4.10
C ALA A 83 -19.90 -14.10 -5.05
N GLY A 84 -19.15 -13.74 -6.08
CA GLY A 84 -19.61 -12.86 -7.15
C GLY A 84 -20.78 -13.47 -7.93
N ASP A 85 -20.65 -14.71 -8.34
CA ASP A 85 -21.67 -15.45 -9.09
C ASP A 85 -22.95 -15.63 -8.25
N ALA A 86 -22.83 -16.00 -6.98
CA ALA A 86 -23.95 -16.16 -6.06
C ALA A 86 -24.75 -14.87 -5.84
N LEU A 87 -24.10 -13.71 -6.00
CA LEU A 87 -24.71 -12.40 -5.96
C LEU A 87 -25.22 -11.90 -7.33
N GLY A 88 -25.04 -12.67 -8.39
CA GLY A 88 -25.40 -12.29 -9.76
C GLY A 88 -24.56 -11.13 -10.31
N LEU A 89 -23.31 -10.99 -9.85
CA LEU A 89 -22.42 -9.93 -10.31
C LEU A 89 -21.75 -10.35 -11.64
N HIS A 90 -21.78 -9.49 -12.65
CA HIS A 90 -21.08 -9.72 -13.90
C HIS A 90 -19.55 -9.73 -13.78
N ASN A 91 -19.02 -9.26 -12.66
CA ASN A 91 -17.61 -9.25 -12.32
C ASN A 91 -17.45 -9.30 -10.79
N ALA A 92 -16.82 -10.34 -10.29
CA ALA A 92 -16.58 -10.53 -8.85
C ALA A 92 -15.76 -9.38 -8.21
N ASN A 93 -14.94 -8.68 -9.00
CA ASN A 93 -14.21 -7.49 -8.48
C ASN A 93 -15.13 -6.38 -7.96
N LEU A 94 -16.42 -6.41 -8.26
CA LEU A 94 -17.38 -5.47 -7.68
C LEU A 94 -17.56 -5.68 -6.16
N LEU A 95 -17.21 -6.85 -5.61
CA LEU A 95 -17.23 -7.13 -4.18
C LEU A 95 -16.34 -6.16 -3.38
N ARG A 96 -15.30 -5.59 -4.01
CA ARG A 96 -14.44 -4.59 -3.38
C ARG A 96 -15.19 -3.37 -2.83
N TYR A 97 -16.35 -3.03 -3.42
CA TYR A 97 -17.15 -1.90 -2.92
C TYR A 97 -17.74 -2.17 -1.54
N ALA A 98 -18.04 -3.43 -1.22
CA ALA A 98 -18.52 -3.81 0.11
C ALA A 98 -17.43 -3.70 1.19
N ALA A 99 -16.17 -3.78 0.83
CA ALA A 99 -15.07 -3.76 1.80
C ALA A 99 -14.95 -2.42 2.55
N ALA A 100 -15.39 -1.31 1.93
CA ALA A 100 -15.37 0.01 2.57
C ALA A 100 -16.27 0.09 3.82
N THR A 101 -17.21 -0.84 4.01
CA THR A 101 -18.03 -0.96 5.24
C THR A 101 -17.25 -1.50 6.45
N GLY A 102 -16.04 -2.02 6.24
CA GLY A 102 -15.24 -2.67 7.29
C GLY A 102 -15.70 -4.06 7.68
N THR A 103 -16.73 -4.59 7.02
CA THR A 103 -17.31 -5.91 7.33
C THR A 103 -16.89 -7.02 6.38
N VAL A 104 -16.16 -6.70 5.32
CA VAL A 104 -15.76 -7.67 4.28
C VAL A 104 -14.24 -7.73 4.17
N LEU A 105 -13.73 -8.94 4.27
CA LEU A 105 -12.31 -9.25 4.16
C LEU A 105 -12.03 -10.15 2.98
N ILE A 106 -10.79 -10.08 2.49
CA ILE A 106 -10.29 -10.92 1.41
C ILE A 106 -8.98 -11.57 1.84
N ARG A 107 -8.71 -12.76 1.33
CA ARG A 107 -7.39 -13.38 1.47
C ARG A 107 -6.94 -14.01 0.14
N TRP A 108 -5.81 -13.54 -0.31
CA TRP A 108 -5.06 -14.12 -1.43
C TRP A 108 -3.97 -15.04 -0.91
N GLU A 109 -3.92 -16.24 -1.42
CA GLU A 109 -2.88 -17.23 -1.10
C GLU A 109 -2.05 -17.53 -2.36
N GLY A 110 -1.09 -16.67 -2.64
CA GLY A 110 -0.23 -16.81 -3.82
C GLY A 110 -0.92 -16.44 -5.14
N ALA A 111 -0.79 -17.29 -6.15
CA ALA A 111 -1.40 -17.10 -7.47
C ALA A 111 -2.80 -17.71 -7.59
N LYS A 112 -3.32 -18.32 -6.50
CA LYS A 112 -4.64 -18.93 -6.46
C LYS A 112 -5.73 -17.90 -6.28
N GLN A 113 -6.97 -18.32 -6.49
CA GLN A 113 -8.15 -17.50 -6.25
C GLN A 113 -8.23 -17.02 -4.80
N ALA A 114 -8.66 -15.77 -4.63
CA ALA A 114 -8.90 -15.22 -3.31
C ALA A 114 -10.13 -15.86 -2.66
N THR A 115 -10.16 -15.86 -1.33
CA THR A 115 -11.36 -16.14 -0.54
C THR A 115 -11.87 -14.86 0.10
N VAL A 116 -13.19 -14.75 0.29
CA VAL A 116 -13.86 -13.66 0.97
C VAL A 116 -14.69 -14.17 2.14
N TRP A 117 -14.84 -13.36 3.17
CA TRP A 117 -15.72 -13.63 4.31
C TRP A 117 -16.15 -12.32 4.95
N THR A 118 -17.13 -12.39 5.83
CA THR A 118 -17.62 -11.25 6.59
C THR A 118 -17.15 -11.31 8.05
N VAL A 119 -17.02 -10.13 8.64
CA VAL A 119 -16.70 -9.91 10.07
C VAL A 119 -17.70 -8.93 10.67
N PRO A 120 -17.83 -8.88 12.01
CA PRO A 120 -18.67 -7.88 12.67
C PRO A 120 -18.27 -6.44 12.28
N PRO A 121 -19.22 -5.50 12.24
CA PRO A 121 -18.95 -4.11 11.94
C PRO A 121 -18.00 -3.51 12.99
N PRO A 122 -17.00 -2.72 12.56
CA PRO A 122 -16.13 -2.02 13.49
C PRO A 122 -16.89 -1.00 14.37
N ALA A 123 -16.46 -0.85 15.62
CA ALA A 123 -17.03 0.13 16.56
C ALA A 123 -16.39 1.53 16.42
N VAL A 124 -16.16 1.98 15.19
CA VAL A 124 -15.56 3.29 14.86
C VAL A 124 -16.44 3.97 13.82
N SER A 125 -16.63 5.28 13.95
CA SER A 125 -17.37 6.02 12.93
C SER A 125 -16.56 6.17 11.63
N PRO A 126 -17.21 6.21 10.45
CA PRO A 126 -16.50 6.47 9.20
C PRO A 126 -15.71 7.79 9.20
N ARG A 127 -16.23 8.81 9.90
CA ARG A 127 -15.56 10.10 10.06
C ARG A 127 -14.25 9.95 10.84
N ASP A 128 -14.29 9.30 12.00
CA ASP A 128 -13.10 9.13 12.85
C ASP A 128 -12.07 8.23 12.17
N ALA A 129 -12.52 7.17 11.49
CA ALA A 129 -11.66 6.32 10.68
C ALA A 129 -10.96 7.11 9.57
N ARG A 130 -11.66 8.03 8.91
CA ARG A 130 -11.08 8.89 7.86
C ARG A 130 -10.07 9.89 8.39
N LEU A 131 -10.35 10.51 9.53
CA LEU A 131 -9.40 11.43 10.18
C LEU A 131 -8.11 10.69 10.56
N GLU A 132 -8.25 9.50 11.13
CA GLU A 132 -7.08 8.69 11.47
C GLU A 132 -6.35 8.19 10.21
N LEU A 133 -7.06 7.85 9.14
CA LEU A 133 -6.44 7.49 7.85
C LEU A 133 -5.62 8.67 7.29
N ALA A 134 -6.15 9.90 7.39
CA ALA A 134 -5.44 11.11 6.97
C ALA A 134 -4.20 11.37 7.84
N ARG A 135 -4.27 11.18 9.16
CA ARG A 135 -3.08 11.29 10.04
C ARG A 135 -1.99 10.29 9.62
N ARG A 136 -2.37 9.03 9.40
CA ARG A 136 -1.40 8.01 8.98
C ARG A 136 -0.82 8.28 7.60
N TYR A 137 -1.63 8.79 6.69
CA TYR A 137 -1.16 9.22 5.39
C TYR A 137 -0.12 10.33 5.52
N LEU A 138 -0.41 11.37 6.29
CA LEU A 138 0.52 12.46 6.55
C LEU A 138 1.82 12.00 7.24
N HIS A 139 1.70 11.10 8.22
CA HIS A 139 2.87 10.55 8.93
C HIS A 139 3.81 9.76 8.01
N VAL A 140 3.27 9.05 7.03
CA VAL A 140 4.05 8.17 6.14
C VAL A 140 4.50 8.91 4.88
N TYR A 141 3.67 9.81 4.35
CA TYR A 141 3.84 10.43 3.04
C TYR A 141 3.98 11.95 3.08
N GLY A 142 3.85 12.56 4.27
CA GLY A 142 4.06 13.99 4.39
C GLY A 142 5.49 14.42 3.98
N PRO A 143 5.61 15.64 3.44
CA PRO A 143 4.60 16.68 3.25
C PRO A 143 3.55 16.35 2.19
N ALA A 144 2.27 16.63 2.48
CA ALA A 144 1.17 16.26 1.62
C ALA A 144 0.04 17.33 1.55
N THR A 145 -0.81 17.21 0.54
CA THR A 145 -1.98 18.06 0.33
C THR A 145 -3.28 17.29 0.47
N PRO A 146 -4.44 17.95 0.70
CA PRO A 146 -5.74 17.30 0.63
C PRO A 146 -5.97 16.58 -0.70
N GLU A 147 -5.49 17.15 -1.80
CA GLU A 147 -5.61 16.55 -3.13
C GLU A 147 -4.85 15.23 -3.24
N SER A 148 -3.59 15.20 -2.83
CA SER A 148 -2.77 13.99 -2.86
C SER A 148 -3.35 12.90 -1.94
N PHE A 149 -3.85 13.26 -0.76
CA PHE A 149 -4.58 12.32 0.10
C PHE A 149 -5.83 11.76 -0.58
N GLY A 150 -6.64 12.62 -1.23
CA GLY A 150 -7.83 12.19 -1.99
C GLY A 150 -7.47 11.21 -3.11
N GLN A 151 -6.43 11.52 -3.88
CA GLN A 151 -5.93 10.68 -4.96
C GLN A 151 -5.39 9.34 -4.45
N TRP A 152 -4.67 9.33 -3.33
CA TRP A 152 -4.15 8.12 -2.72
C TRP A 152 -5.25 7.25 -2.10
N SER A 153 -6.16 7.85 -1.34
CA SER A 153 -7.21 7.12 -0.63
C SER A 153 -8.37 6.69 -1.53
N GLY A 154 -8.61 7.43 -2.62
CA GLY A 154 -9.76 7.23 -3.51
C GLY A 154 -11.05 7.87 -3.01
N ILE A 155 -11.00 8.73 -1.99
CA ILE A 155 -12.15 9.52 -1.52
C ILE A 155 -12.34 10.77 -2.37
N GLY A 156 -13.54 11.36 -2.32
CA GLY A 156 -13.84 12.58 -3.05
C GLY A 156 -13.04 13.81 -2.56
N PRO A 157 -12.78 14.81 -3.42
CA PRO A 157 -12.00 15.99 -3.06
C PRO A 157 -12.57 16.76 -1.85
N ARG A 158 -13.91 16.87 -1.75
CA ARG A 158 -14.56 17.53 -0.61
C ARG A 158 -14.27 16.84 0.71
N SER A 159 -14.28 15.51 0.72
CA SER A 159 -14.01 14.70 1.91
C SER A 159 -12.53 14.78 2.31
N ALA A 160 -11.63 14.86 1.34
CA ALA A 160 -10.20 15.04 1.60
C ALA A 160 -9.92 16.41 2.21
N VAL A 161 -10.49 17.49 1.66
CA VAL A 161 -10.39 18.84 2.22
C VAL A 161 -10.97 18.88 3.64
N ALA A 162 -12.18 18.33 3.85
CA ALA A 162 -12.80 18.32 5.17
C ALA A 162 -11.98 17.57 6.22
N ALA A 163 -11.26 16.48 5.83
CA ALA A 163 -10.37 15.76 6.72
C ALA A 163 -9.17 16.63 7.14
N PHE A 164 -8.54 17.35 6.23
CA PHE A 164 -7.43 18.25 6.54
C PHE A 164 -7.87 19.46 7.37
N GLU A 165 -9.03 20.04 7.08
CA GLU A 165 -9.60 21.13 7.90
C GLU A 165 -9.88 20.65 9.33
N ALA A 166 -10.41 19.45 9.52
CA ALA A 166 -10.63 18.89 10.85
C ALA A 166 -9.31 18.57 11.61
N LEU A 167 -8.21 18.40 10.88
CA LEU A 167 -6.88 18.16 11.46
C LEU A 167 -6.06 19.46 11.61
N ARG A 168 -6.56 20.62 11.19
CA ARG A 168 -5.81 21.86 10.99
C ARG A 168 -4.94 22.26 12.18
N GLU A 169 -5.44 22.14 13.39
CA GLU A 169 -4.71 22.46 14.63
C GLU A 169 -3.50 21.51 14.89
N SER A 170 -3.50 20.35 14.24
CA SER A 170 -2.43 19.33 14.32
C SER A 170 -1.49 19.38 13.12
N LEU A 171 -1.64 20.37 12.22
CA LEU A 171 -0.86 20.48 10.99
C LEU A 171 0.06 21.70 11.01
N THR A 172 1.29 21.51 10.53
CA THR A 172 2.26 22.57 10.25
C THR A 172 2.36 22.78 8.73
N PRO A 173 2.19 24.02 8.23
CA PRO A 173 2.38 24.31 6.82
C PRO A 173 3.87 24.27 6.47
N VAL A 174 4.20 23.71 5.33
CA VAL A 174 5.56 23.62 4.81
C VAL A 174 5.61 23.93 3.33
N ARG A 175 6.75 24.40 2.86
CA ARG A 175 7.01 24.64 1.44
C ARG A 175 7.85 23.51 0.87
N THR A 176 7.41 22.97 -0.26
CA THR A 176 8.10 21.91 -0.98
C THR A 176 8.50 22.39 -2.39
N PRO A 177 9.40 21.70 -3.09
CA PRO A 177 9.71 22.00 -4.49
C PRO A 177 8.50 21.96 -5.44
N VAL A 178 7.42 21.27 -5.07
CA VAL A 178 6.20 21.13 -5.89
C VAL A 178 5.03 21.99 -5.38
N GLY A 179 5.24 22.82 -4.36
CA GLY A 179 4.25 23.75 -3.82
C GLY A 179 4.05 23.63 -2.30
N ASP A 180 3.05 24.35 -1.80
CA ASP A 180 2.72 24.37 -0.38
C ASP A 180 2.03 23.06 0.03
N ALA A 181 2.39 22.54 1.20
CA ALA A 181 1.89 21.28 1.73
C ALA A 181 1.80 21.32 3.27
N TRP A 182 1.40 20.20 3.87
CA TRP A 182 1.23 20.05 5.29
C TRP A 182 2.00 18.84 5.81
N ILE A 183 2.55 18.96 7.01
CA ILE A 183 3.02 17.84 7.83
C ILE A 183 2.23 17.80 9.13
N LEU A 184 2.26 16.67 9.83
CA LEU A 184 1.79 16.64 11.21
C LEU A 184 2.75 17.44 12.10
N ALA A 185 2.20 18.29 12.98
CA ALA A 185 3.03 19.05 13.93
C ALA A 185 3.86 18.11 14.84
N SER A 186 3.35 16.93 15.15
CA SER A 186 4.10 15.89 15.88
C SER A 186 5.33 15.36 15.12
N ASP A 187 5.36 15.48 13.81
CA ASP A 187 6.41 14.94 12.96
C ASP A 187 7.46 15.98 12.57
N GLU A 188 7.27 17.24 12.98
CA GLU A 188 8.18 18.35 12.65
C GLU A 188 9.63 18.04 13.07
N THR A 189 9.82 17.51 14.26
CA THR A 189 11.15 17.13 14.76
C THR A 189 11.79 16.03 13.91
N ILE A 190 10.99 15.05 13.45
CA ILE A 190 11.48 13.96 12.59
C ILE A 190 11.88 14.50 11.23
N ALA A 191 11.10 15.42 10.67
CA ALA A 191 11.38 16.05 9.38
C ALA A 191 12.66 16.90 9.35
N LEU A 192 13.09 17.41 10.52
CA LEU A 192 14.31 18.22 10.66
C LEU A 192 15.56 17.39 11.00
N VAL A 193 15.41 16.14 11.38
CA VAL A 193 16.54 15.26 11.74
C VAL A 193 17.07 14.56 10.50
N ALA A 194 18.39 14.64 10.27
CA ALA A 194 19.02 13.84 9.24
C ALA A 194 18.76 12.35 9.50
N PRO A 195 18.43 11.57 8.47
CA PRO A 195 18.18 10.15 8.64
C PRO A 195 19.41 9.48 9.27
N GLY A 196 19.14 8.63 10.27
CA GLY A 196 20.17 7.81 10.89
C GLY A 196 20.77 6.80 9.90
N PRO A 197 21.70 5.96 10.33
CA PRO A 197 22.30 4.94 9.48
C PRO A 197 21.22 3.98 8.98
N VAL A 198 20.87 4.11 7.72
CA VAL A 198 19.97 3.20 7.01
C VAL A 198 20.77 2.09 6.35
N ALA A 199 20.17 0.94 6.15
CA ALA A 199 20.75 -0.07 5.29
C ALA A 199 20.99 0.55 3.90
N ARG A 200 22.21 0.37 3.37
CA ARG A 200 22.63 0.98 2.10
C ARG A 200 21.70 0.64 0.94
N ALA A 201 21.15 -0.55 0.91
CA ALA A 201 20.22 -0.96 -0.13
C ALA A 201 18.95 -1.59 0.42
N ARG A 202 17.82 -1.37 -0.27
CA ARG A 202 16.54 -2.07 -0.07
C ARG A 202 15.89 -2.37 -1.41
N LEU A 203 15.33 -3.57 -1.53
CA LEU A 203 14.52 -3.98 -2.66
C LEU A 203 13.02 -3.94 -2.29
N LEU A 204 12.36 -2.85 -2.62
CA LEU A 204 10.93 -2.69 -2.39
C LEU A 204 10.14 -3.43 -3.48
N PRO A 205 9.13 -4.25 -3.14
CA PRO A 205 8.36 -4.99 -4.13
C PRO A 205 7.44 -4.09 -4.95
N SER A 206 6.97 -4.61 -6.07
CA SER A 206 5.91 -3.97 -6.87
C SER A 206 4.71 -3.58 -6.00
N GLY A 207 4.29 -2.33 -6.06
CA GLY A 207 3.17 -1.80 -5.28
C GLY A 207 3.46 -1.64 -3.79
N ASP A 208 4.73 -1.55 -3.40
CA ASP A 208 5.09 -1.21 -2.03
C ASP A 208 4.50 0.15 -1.63
N ALA A 209 4.06 0.25 -0.37
CA ALA A 209 3.45 1.46 0.17
C ALA A 209 4.33 2.70 -0.03
N PHE A 210 5.66 2.57 0.04
CA PHE A 210 6.60 3.67 -0.10
C PHE A 210 6.43 4.46 -1.42
N PHE A 211 6.14 3.78 -2.53
CA PHE A 211 5.96 4.43 -3.83
C PHE A 211 4.56 4.21 -4.44
N LEU A 212 3.58 3.74 -3.64
CA LEU A 212 2.18 3.64 -4.06
C LEU A 212 1.50 5.04 -4.04
N LEU A 213 2.14 6.01 -4.66
CA LEU A 213 1.78 7.42 -4.67
C LEU A 213 1.09 7.83 -5.98
N GLN A 214 0.50 9.02 -5.98
CA GLN A 214 -0.19 9.63 -7.12
C GLN A 214 0.20 11.11 -7.24
N GLY A 215 -0.08 11.69 -8.41
CA GLY A 215 0.07 13.13 -8.62
C GLY A 215 1.49 13.65 -8.33
N THR A 216 1.55 14.83 -7.74
CA THR A 216 2.79 15.55 -7.41
C THR A 216 3.66 14.85 -6.36
N ASP A 217 3.10 13.96 -5.54
CA ASP A 217 3.89 13.18 -4.59
C ASP A 217 4.93 12.29 -5.29
N ARG A 218 4.63 11.85 -6.51
CA ARG A 218 5.60 11.12 -7.35
C ARG A 218 6.80 11.99 -7.76
N GLU A 219 6.59 13.29 -7.88
CA GLU A 219 7.63 14.24 -8.24
C GLU A 219 8.61 14.48 -7.11
N LEU A 220 8.11 14.48 -5.87
CA LEU A 220 8.96 14.53 -4.68
C LEU A 220 9.81 13.26 -4.54
N LEU A 221 9.22 12.10 -4.83
CA LEU A 221 9.90 10.82 -4.66
C LEU A 221 10.88 10.50 -5.81
N VAL A 222 10.54 10.88 -7.05
CA VAL A 222 11.37 10.72 -8.24
C VAL A 222 11.35 12.05 -9.02
N PRO A 223 12.27 12.97 -8.71
CA PRO A 223 12.32 14.30 -9.34
C PRO A 223 12.49 14.25 -10.85
N ASP A 224 13.31 13.31 -11.35
CA ASP A 224 13.52 13.15 -12.79
C ASP A 224 12.27 12.59 -13.49
N ALA A 225 11.65 13.44 -14.30
CA ALA A 225 10.44 13.09 -15.06
C ALA A 225 10.65 11.92 -16.03
N ALA A 226 11.86 11.73 -16.57
CA ALA A 226 12.18 10.64 -17.50
C ALA A 226 12.18 9.26 -16.82
N ARG A 227 12.47 9.21 -15.51
CA ARG A 227 12.51 7.96 -14.72
C ARG A 227 11.15 7.51 -14.20
N ARG A 228 10.18 8.42 -14.05
CA ARG A 228 8.85 8.11 -13.51
C ARG A 228 8.11 7.01 -14.29
N PRO A 229 8.08 7.00 -15.64
CA PRO A 229 7.43 5.93 -16.40
C PRO A 229 8.07 4.55 -16.24
N GLU A 230 9.35 4.47 -15.87
CA GLU A 230 10.02 3.20 -15.63
C GLU A 230 9.55 2.54 -14.34
N LEU A 231 9.22 3.32 -13.30
CA LEU A 231 8.70 2.85 -12.02
C LEU A 231 7.18 2.68 -12.05
N TRP A 232 6.44 3.69 -12.52
CA TRP A 232 4.98 3.68 -12.60
C TRP A 232 4.49 3.31 -14.00
N THR A 233 4.79 2.09 -14.41
CA THR A 233 4.42 1.57 -15.73
C THR A 233 2.90 1.40 -15.88
N PRO A 234 2.34 1.43 -17.10
CA PRO A 234 0.88 1.33 -17.32
C PRO A 234 0.25 0.00 -16.90
N ARG A 235 1.04 -1.08 -16.77
CA ARG A 235 0.51 -2.43 -16.51
C ARG A 235 0.99 -3.00 -15.19
N VAL A 236 2.19 -3.54 -15.16
CA VAL A 236 2.77 -4.21 -13.99
C VAL A 236 3.99 -3.45 -13.55
N TRP A 237 3.89 -2.76 -12.44
CA TRP A 237 4.99 -2.01 -11.88
C TRP A 237 6.15 -2.95 -11.52
N PRO A 238 7.40 -2.55 -11.73
CA PRO A 238 8.55 -3.20 -11.13
C PRO A 238 8.57 -2.95 -9.62
N GLY A 239 9.48 -3.59 -8.93
CA GLY A 239 9.91 -3.12 -7.61
C GLY A 239 10.88 -1.95 -7.75
N ALA A 240 11.03 -1.16 -6.67
CA ALA A 240 12.00 -0.08 -6.59
C ALA A 240 13.29 -0.55 -5.92
N VAL A 241 14.43 -0.11 -6.42
CA VAL A 241 15.74 -0.26 -5.78
C VAL A 241 16.04 1.03 -5.02
N LEU A 242 16.16 0.95 -3.70
CA LEU A 242 16.64 2.06 -2.89
C LEU A 242 18.13 1.89 -2.61
N ILE A 243 18.88 2.98 -2.80
CA ILE A 243 20.28 3.09 -2.39
C ILE A 243 20.39 4.35 -1.54
N ASP A 244 20.92 4.20 -0.34
CA ASP A 244 21.08 5.29 0.65
C ASP A 244 19.79 6.10 0.89
N GLY A 245 18.61 5.44 0.74
CA GLY A 245 17.28 6.01 0.97
C GLY A 245 16.57 6.57 -0.27
N GLU A 246 17.27 6.70 -1.41
CA GLU A 246 16.72 7.22 -2.66
C GLU A 246 16.40 6.11 -3.66
N ILE A 247 15.35 6.29 -4.45
CA ILE A 247 15.05 5.36 -5.55
C ILE A 247 16.06 5.57 -6.66
N SER A 248 16.89 4.55 -6.89
CA SER A 248 18.01 4.58 -7.82
C SER A 248 17.83 3.62 -9.01
N GLY A 249 16.67 2.96 -9.11
CA GLY A 249 16.41 2.01 -10.18
C GLY A 249 15.19 1.15 -9.92
N THR A 250 15.03 0.16 -10.79
CA THR A 250 13.93 -0.81 -10.70
C THR A 250 14.46 -2.24 -10.66
N TRP A 251 13.62 -3.14 -10.19
CA TRP A 251 13.94 -4.58 -10.22
C TRP A 251 12.73 -5.43 -10.54
N ARG A 252 12.99 -6.59 -11.13
CA ARG A 252 12.00 -7.63 -11.42
C ARG A 252 12.55 -8.99 -11.03
N ARG A 253 11.66 -9.97 -10.84
CA ARG A 253 12.05 -11.33 -10.51
C ARG A 253 11.32 -12.36 -11.36
N ALA A 254 12.10 -13.27 -11.90
CA ALA A 254 11.60 -14.48 -12.57
C ALA A 254 12.29 -15.71 -11.96
N GLY A 255 11.52 -16.59 -11.31
CA GLY A 255 12.09 -17.76 -10.61
C GLY A 255 13.07 -17.35 -9.51
N THR A 256 14.33 -17.71 -9.66
CA THR A 256 15.45 -17.33 -8.76
C THR A 256 16.30 -16.18 -9.30
N THR A 257 15.96 -15.64 -10.45
CA THR A 257 16.71 -14.52 -11.03
C THR A 257 16.06 -13.21 -10.64
N VAL A 258 16.83 -12.33 -10.02
CA VAL A 258 16.51 -10.92 -9.77
C VAL A 258 17.23 -10.09 -10.80
N THR A 259 16.49 -9.42 -11.67
CA THR A 259 17.03 -8.49 -12.66
C THR A 259 16.92 -7.08 -12.10
N VAL A 260 18.02 -6.37 -12.05
CA VAL A 260 18.14 -4.99 -11.55
C VAL A 260 18.52 -4.08 -12.72
N GLN A 261 17.76 -3.00 -12.87
CA GLN A 261 18.04 -1.90 -13.80
C GLN A 261 18.34 -0.65 -12.97
N SER A 262 19.60 -0.23 -12.97
CA SER A 262 20.02 1.02 -12.33
C SER A 262 19.76 2.19 -13.26
N TRP A 263 19.29 3.31 -12.72
CA TRP A 263 19.07 4.53 -13.51
C TRP A 263 20.36 5.27 -13.81
N ASP A 264 21.33 5.17 -12.89
CA ASP A 264 22.62 5.81 -13.00
C ASP A 264 23.74 4.82 -12.66
N ARG A 265 24.98 5.25 -12.88
CA ARG A 265 26.14 4.47 -12.49
C ARG A 265 26.27 4.42 -10.99
N ILE A 266 26.19 3.23 -10.42
CA ILE A 266 26.33 2.98 -8.98
C ILE A 266 27.75 2.51 -8.63
N SER A 267 28.16 2.76 -7.39
CA SER A 267 29.44 2.29 -6.87
C SER A 267 29.47 0.77 -6.69
N SER A 268 30.66 0.17 -6.66
CA SER A 268 30.83 -1.27 -6.36
C SER A 268 30.21 -1.63 -5.00
N ALA A 269 30.39 -0.79 -4.00
CA ALA A 269 29.84 -1.01 -2.67
C ALA A 269 28.29 -0.96 -2.63
N ALA A 270 27.66 -0.09 -3.45
CA ALA A 270 26.21 -0.06 -3.59
C ALA A 270 25.72 -1.31 -4.35
N ARG A 271 26.44 -1.75 -5.37
CA ARG A 271 26.13 -2.98 -6.12
C ARG A 271 26.17 -4.20 -5.21
N GLU A 272 27.23 -4.36 -4.42
CA GLU A 272 27.36 -5.44 -3.44
C GLU A 272 26.22 -5.42 -2.41
N ALA A 273 25.82 -4.23 -1.94
CA ALA A 273 24.69 -4.10 -1.02
C ALA A 273 23.35 -4.53 -1.63
N VAL A 274 23.08 -4.19 -2.89
CA VAL A 274 21.89 -4.64 -3.64
C VAL A 274 21.91 -6.16 -3.84
N GLU A 275 23.03 -6.74 -4.16
CA GLU A 275 23.19 -8.19 -4.36
C GLU A 275 22.99 -8.95 -3.03
N ALA A 276 23.52 -8.42 -1.92
CA ALA A 276 23.32 -8.98 -0.59
C ALA A 276 21.83 -8.92 -0.18
N GLU A 277 21.18 -7.77 -0.37
CA GLU A 277 19.73 -7.62 -0.10
C GLU A 277 18.89 -8.59 -0.94
N ALA A 278 19.19 -8.72 -2.24
CA ALA A 278 18.49 -9.64 -3.12
C ALA A 278 18.61 -11.11 -2.67
N THR A 279 19.82 -11.49 -2.23
CA THR A 279 20.11 -12.85 -1.76
C THR A 279 19.39 -13.17 -0.46
N ALA A 280 19.17 -12.17 0.39
CA ALA A 280 18.50 -12.28 1.68
C ALA A 280 16.97 -12.27 1.61
N LEU A 281 16.35 -12.08 0.42
CA LEU A 281 14.89 -12.02 0.30
C LEU A 281 14.21 -13.29 0.81
N PRO A 282 13.21 -13.20 1.71
CA PRO A 282 12.52 -14.35 2.31
C PRO A 282 11.47 -14.95 1.34
N LEU A 283 11.93 -15.56 0.25
CA LEU A 283 11.07 -16.06 -0.83
C LEU A 283 10.52 -17.46 -0.49
N PRO A 284 9.18 -17.62 -0.32
CA PRO A 284 8.58 -18.94 -0.04
C PRO A 284 8.83 -19.93 -1.18
N GLY A 285 9.24 -21.16 -0.83
CA GLY A 285 9.43 -22.25 -1.77
C GLY A 285 10.66 -22.13 -2.69
N VAL A 286 11.48 -21.12 -2.54
CA VAL A 286 12.75 -20.97 -3.27
C VAL A 286 13.85 -21.72 -2.52
N ARG A 287 14.37 -22.79 -3.11
CA ARG A 287 15.43 -23.64 -2.54
C ARG A 287 16.80 -23.40 -3.18
N ARG A 288 16.86 -22.72 -4.32
CA ARG A 288 18.10 -22.43 -5.03
C ARG A 288 18.57 -21.02 -4.70
N PRO A 289 19.86 -20.75 -4.74
CA PRO A 289 20.40 -19.40 -4.56
C PRO A 289 19.76 -18.40 -5.54
N ILE A 290 19.55 -17.19 -5.06
CA ILE A 290 19.13 -16.08 -5.92
C ILE A 290 20.31 -15.63 -6.75
N VAL A 291 20.08 -15.43 -8.04
CA VAL A 291 21.05 -14.91 -9.00
C VAL A 291 20.63 -13.48 -9.34
N VAL A 292 21.53 -12.52 -9.14
CA VAL A 292 21.30 -11.13 -9.55
C VAL A 292 21.87 -10.91 -10.93
N ARG A 293 21.07 -10.31 -11.80
CA ARG A 293 21.49 -9.83 -13.13
C ARG A 293 21.29 -8.32 -13.19
N TRP A 294 22.27 -7.63 -13.75
CA TRP A 294 22.21 -6.21 -13.98
C TRP A 294 21.92 -5.97 -15.48
N GLU A 295 20.94 -5.12 -15.73
CA GLU A 295 20.67 -4.58 -17.07
C GLU A 295 21.29 -3.18 -17.14
N GLU A 296 22.03 -2.93 -18.26
CA GLU A 296 22.63 -1.64 -18.58
C GLU A 296 21.63 -0.70 -19.25
#